data_a32f1a48e6a8d117093117ce8c1f177d
#
_entry.id   a32f1a48e6a8d117093117ce8c1f177d
#
_cell.length_a   1.000
_cell.length_b   1.000
_cell.length_c   1.000
_cell.angle_alpha   90.00
_cell.angle_beta   90.00
_cell.angle_gamma   90.00
#
_symmetry.space_group_name_H-M   'P 1'
#
loop_
_entity.id
_entity.type
_entity.pdbx_description
1 polymer ?
#
loop_
_entity_poly.entity_id
_entity_poly.type
_entity_poly.pdbx_seq_one_letter_code
_entity_poly.pdbx_strand_id
1 'polypeptide(L)'
;KTLLPSSKLISTDKLETQKPLEKSGIAVAKTKTVNNFEQIENAFEELGGGPLWIRAKSGAGGNLSLLCNNSSEAEYWIKLWILRKKANFNDFMIQQYLPKRNIAWDSFWYEGKLISSFTRERLEYPLKHISPSGITGTPTVSKIIVDEAVNSIGEKAVKSIDKKPHGNYAVDLKENDNGDWYVTEIDSGKFHTTTPLWGYVSTKFLKQDPTHNLPYLYTKLGLGEILDPEPLGSDIYPEGLHILRHIDCGTWIYREDGFKEQVI
;
A
#
# COMPACT_ATOMS: atom_id res chain seq x y z
N LYS A 1 -24.04 -4.40 11.46
CA LYS A 1 -22.89 -5.34 11.52
C LYS A 1 -21.60 -4.57 11.34
N THR A 2 -20.56 -4.91 12.08
CA THR A 2 -19.23 -4.33 11.88
C THR A 2 -18.58 -5.00 10.67
N LEU A 3 -18.16 -4.21 9.69
CA LEU A 3 -17.44 -4.68 8.49
C LEU A 3 -15.93 -4.45 8.69
N LEU A 4 -15.37 -4.98 9.76
CA LEU A 4 -13.96 -4.81 10.09
C LEU A 4 -13.28 -6.17 10.26
N PRO A 5 -12.04 -6.31 9.87
CA PRO A 5 -11.18 -7.40 10.28
C PRO A 5 -11.07 -7.48 11.80
N SER A 6 -10.50 -8.56 12.30
CA SER A 6 -10.22 -8.66 13.74
C SER A 6 -9.32 -7.53 14.22
N SER A 7 -9.49 -7.08 15.46
CA SER A 7 -8.65 -6.02 16.05
C SER A 7 -7.15 -6.38 16.01
N LYS A 8 -6.82 -7.66 16.09
CA LYS A 8 -5.45 -8.15 15.96
C LYS A 8 -4.87 -7.81 14.58
N LEU A 9 -5.61 -8.04 13.51
CA LEU A 9 -5.16 -7.73 12.14
C LEU A 9 -5.02 -6.23 11.89
N ILE A 10 -5.90 -5.42 12.47
CA ILE A 10 -5.86 -3.96 12.34
C ILE A 10 -4.61 -3.38 13.03
N SER A 11 -4.15 -3.99 14.13
CA SER A 11 -3.01 -3.52 14.92
C SER A 11 -1.68 -4.21 14.59
N THR A 12 -1.67 -5.17 13.65
CA THR A 12 -0.48 -5.92 13.28
C THR A 12 0.57 -5.02 12.61
N ASP A 13 1.83 -5.17 12.99
CA ASP A 13 2.93 -4.46 12.35
C ASP A 13 3.40 -5.15 11.05
N LYS A 14 4.28 -4.46 10.31
CA LYS A 14 4.79 -4.94 9.03
C LYS A 14 5.58 -6.25 9.11
N LEU A 15 6.29 -6.49 10.21
CA LEU A 15 7.07 -7.71 10.41
C LEU A 15 6.18 -8.92 10.73
N GLU A 16 5.12 -8.70 11.49
CA GLU A 16 4.17 -9.76 11.82
C GLU A 16 3.41 -10.26 10.59
N THR A 17 3.16 -9.39 9.60
CA THR A 17 2.50 -9.78 8.34
C THR A 17 3.44 -10.54 7.39
N GLN A 18 4.75 -10.34 7.46
CA GLN A 18 5.71 -11.02 6.58
C GLN A 18 5.70 -12.54 6.73
N LYS A 19 5.72 -13.05 7.96
CA LYS A 19 5.77 -14.49 8.23
C LYS A 19 4.66 -15.31 7.56
N PRO A 20 3.36 -14.96 7.68
CA PRO A 20 2.31 -15.69 6.97
C PRO A 20 2.40 -15.55 5.45
N LEU A 21 2.88 -14.41 4.91
CA LEU A 21 3.12 -14.23 3.49
C LEU A 21 4.19 -15.21 2.97
N GLU A 22 5.36 -15.26 3.63
CA GLU A 22 6.45 -16.18 3.28
C GLU A 22 6.01 -17.65 3.34
N LYS A 23 5.28 -18.05 4.40
CA LYS A 23 4.72 -19.39 4.52
C LYS A 23 3.76 -19.76 3.39
N SER A 24 3.11 -18.76 2.81
CA SER A 24 2.21 -18.92 1.67
C SER A 24 2.94 -18.83 0.32
N GLY A 25 4.28 -18.73 0.32
CA GLY A 25 5.09 -18.61 -0.89
C GLY A 25 4.90 -17.28 -1.63
N ILE A 26 4.57 -16.22 -0.91
CA ILE A 26 4.48 -14.86 -1.46
C ILE A 26 5.83 -14.17 -1.22
N ALA A 27 6.38 -13.56 -2.25
CA ALA A 27 7.63 -12.82 -2.14
C ALA A 27 7.43 -11.56 -1.28
N VAL A 28 8.30 -11.40 -0.29
CA VAL A 28 8.38 -10.21 0.57
C VAL A 28 9.80 -9.67 0.58
N ALA A 29 9.97 -8.37 0.76
CA ALA A 29 11.29 -7.76 0.83
C ALA A 29 12.10 -8.38 1.98
N LYS A 30 13.32 -8.86 1.69
CA LYS A 30 14.22 -9.38 2.71
C LYS A 30 14.41 -8.33 3.81
N THR A 31 14.20 -8.71 5.05
CA THR A 31 14.17 -7.77 6.17
C THR A 31 15.05 -8.25 7.32
N LYS A 32 15.78 -7.31 7.91
CA LYS A 32 16.53 -7.51 9.14
C LYS A 32 16.07 -6.54 10.21
N THR A 33 15.95 -7.04 11.43
CA THR A 33 15.83 -6.22 12.63
C THR A 33 17.17 -6.16 13.33
N VAL A 34 17.52 -5.00 13.83
CA VAL A 34 18.75 -4.77 14.59
C VAL A 34 18.39 -4.28 15.99
N ASN A 35 19.19 -4.62 17.00
CA ASN A 35 18.95 -4.28 18.39
C ASN A 35 19.95 -3.26 18.92
N ASN A 36 21.04 -3.00 18.20
CA ASN A 36 22.06 -2.01 18.49
C ASN A 36 22.75 -1.55 17.19
N PHE A 37 23.56 -0.49 17.28
CA PHE A 37 24.25 0.09 16.12
C PHE A 37 25.30 -0.86 15.53
N GLU A 38 25.94 -1.70 16.32
CA GLU A 38 26.98 -2.63 15.89
C GLU A 38 26.45 -3.69 14.91
N GLN A 39 25.14 -3.99 14.97
CA GLN A 39 24.49 -4.95 14.06
C GLN A 39 24.11 -4.36 12.70
N ILE A 40 24.18 -3.05 12.52
CA ILE A 40 23.74 -2.41 11.27
C ILE A 40 24.64 -2.83 10.09
N GLU A 41 25.95 -2.83 10.28
CA GLU A 41 26.89 -3.21 9.23
C GLU A 41 26.68 -4.66 8.78
N ASN A 42 26.60 -5.59 9.74
CA ASN A 42 26.32 -6.98 9.45
C ASN A 42 24.96 -7.17 8.75
N ALA A 43 23.94 -6.41 9.12
CA ALA A 43 22.64 -6.45 8.44
C ALA A 43 22.74 -5.97 6.98
N PHE A 44 23.58 -4.97 6.70
CA PHE A 44 23.84 -4.53 5.32
C PHE A 44 24.53 -5.62 4.53
N GLU A 45 25.57 -6.27 5.06
CA GLU A 45 26.28 -7.37 4.40
C GLU A 45 25.36 -8.54 4.10
N GLU A 46 24.55 -8.99 5.08
CA GLU A 46 23.61 -10.09 4.92
C GLU A 46 22.49 -9.81 3.90
N LEU A 47 22.15 -8.55 3.68
CA LEU A 47 21.14 -8.13 2.69
C LEU A 47 21.74 -7.80 1.31
N GLY A 48 23.06 -7.93 1.12
CA GLY A 48 23.73 -7.77 -0.16
C GLY A 48 24.50 -6.45 -0.32
N GLY A 49 24.73 -5.69 0.76
CA GLY A 49 25.66 -4.54 0.77
C GLY A 49 25.06 -3.18 0.41
N GLY A 50 23.80 -3.09 0.07
CA GLY A 50 23.11 -1.82 -0.23
C GLY A 50 23.02 -1.46 -1.72
N PRO A 51 22.20 -0.45 -2.11
CA PRO A 51 21.40 0.40 -1.21
C PRO A 51 20.25 -0.37 -0.55
N LEU A 52 19.96 -0.05 0.71
CA LEU A 52 18.91 -0.67 1.50
C LEU A 52 17.90 0.36 2.00
N TRP A 53 16.69 -0.10 2.25
CA TRP A 53 15.58 0.73 2.71
C TRP A 53 15.45 0.65 4.23
N ILE A 54 15.73 1.75 4.91
CA ILE A 54 15.46 1.88 6.35
C ILE A 54 14.03 2.38 6.52
N ARG A 55 13.25 1.75 7.39
CA ARG A 55 11.87 2.18 7.66
C ARG A 55 11.39 1.80 9.06
N ALA A 56 10.30 2.43 9.49
CA ALA A 56 9.63 2.06 10.72
C ALA A 56 8.87 0.73 10.58
N LYS A 57 8.85 -0.08 11.63
CA LYS A 57 8.02 -1.29 11.75
C LYS A 57 6.53 -0.97 11.71
N SER A 58 6.13 0.19 12.26
CA SER A 58 4.75 0.68 12.30
C SER A 58 4.65 2.10 11.75
N GLY A 59 3.43 2.56 11.46
CA GLY A 59 3.17 3.88 10.89
C GLY A 59 3.05 3.87 9.37
N ALA A 60 2.80 5.05 8.79
CA ALA A 60 2.48 5.23 7.37
C ALA A 60 3.21 6.46 6.78
N GLY A 61 3.07 6.66 5.46
CA GLY A 61 3.49 7.88 4.77
C GLY A 61 5.00 8.05 4.61
N GLY A 62 5.78 6.97 4.67
CA GLY A 62 7.24 7.05 4.54
C GLY A 62 7.95 7.70 5.74
N ASN A 63 7.23 7.92 6.85
CA ASN A 63 7.83 8.45 8.06
C ASN A 63 8.94 7.53 8.58
N LEU A 64 10.05 8.12 9.05
CA LEU A 64 11.28 7.43 9.46
C LEU A 64 11.97 6.62 8.34
N SER A 65 11.55 6.74 7.09
CA SER A 65 12.12 5.98 5.98
C SER A 65 13.22 6.77 5.26
N LEU A 66 14.27 6.05 4.86
CA LEU A 66 15.37 6.56 4.05
C LEU A 66 15.96 5.44 3.21
N LEU A 67 16.31 5.75 1.96
CA LEU A 67 17.21 4.92 1.16
C LEU A 67 18.64 5.21 1.61
N CYS A 68 19.32 4.22 2.15
CA CYS A 68 20.70 4.32 2.62
C CYS A 68 21.61 3.51 1.70
N ASN A 69 22.69 4.15 1.21
CA ASN A 69 23.68 3.52 0.33
C ASN A 69 24.67 2.62 1.10
N ASN A 70 24.80 2.85 2.40
CA ASN A 70 25.71 2.11 3.28
C ASN A 70 25.21 2.13 4.74
N SER A 71 25.87 1.34 5.56
CA SER A 71 25.57 1.19 7.00
C SER A 71 25.71 2.50 7.77
N SER A 72 26.69 3.34 7.43
CA SER A 72 26.92 4.63 8.11
C SER A 72 25.75 5.60 7.92
N GLU A 73 25.20 5.70 6.71
CA GLU A 73 23.99 6.52 6.45
C GLU A 73 22.81 6.05 7.30
N ALA A 74 22.61 4.73 7.39
CA ALA A 74 21.54 4.14 8.22
C ALA A 74 21.76 4.45 9.71
N GLU A 75 22.98 4.33 10.18
CA GLU A 75 23.34 4.63 11.58
C GLU A 75 23.05 6.10 11.92
N TYR A 76 23.53 7.05 11.09
CA TYR A 76 23.26 8.48 11.30
C TYR A 76 21.78 8.82 11.22
N TRP A 77 21.03 8.21 10.31
CA TRP A 77 19.59 8.39 10.21
C TRP A 77 18.85 7.96 11.47
N ILE A 78 19.14 6.77 11.98
CA ILE A 78 18.53 6.24 13.19
C ILE A 78 18.93 7.11 14.40
N LYS A 79 20.22 7.46 14.54
CA LYS A 79 20.72 8.34 15.62
C LYS A 79 19.99 9.70 15.63
N LEU A 80 19.79 10.31 14.46
CA LEU A 80 19.07 11.58 14.33
C LEU A 80 17.67 11.51 14.93
N TRP A 81 16.91 10.48 14.61
CA TRP A 81 15.54 10.33 15.08
C TRP A 81 15.46 10.03 16.57
N ILE A 82 16.39 9.25 17.09
CA ILE A 82 16.53 9.01 18.54
C ILE A 82 16.90 10.32 19.27
N LEU A 83 17.87 11.06 18.77
CA LEU A 83 18.29 12.35 19.33
C LEU A 83 17.14 13.35 19.38
N ARG A 84 16.30 13.37 18.36
CA ARG A 84 15.09 14.21 18.29
C ARG A 84 13.95 13.71 19.16
N LYS A 85 14.10 12.59 19.85
CA LYS A 85 13.06 11.93 20.68
C LYS A 85 11.78 11.64 19.89
N LYS A 86 11.91 11.27 18.61
CA LYS A 86 10.79 10.94 17.72
C LYS A 86 10.68 9.46 17.42
N ALA A 87 11.70 8.68 17.74
CA ALA A 87 11.72 7.23 17.61
C ALA A 87 12.70 6.61 18.60
N ASN A 88 12.55 5.31 18.84
CA ASN A 88 13.51 4.47 19.54
C ASN A 88 14.24 3.59 18.52
N PHE A 89 15.37 3.01 18.92
CA PHE A 89 16.14 2.12 18.05
C PHE A 89 15.30 0.96 17.50
N ASN A 90 14.52 0.34 18.37
CA ASN A 90 13.69 -0.83 18.05
C ASN A 90 12.50 -0.52 17.11
N ASP A 91 12.24 0.74 16.81
CA ASP A 91 11.18 1.12 15.87
C ASP A 91 11.59 0.91 14.40
N PHE A 92 12.89 0.71 14.14
CA PHE A 92 13.44 0.60 12.79
C PHE A 92 13.63 -0.85 12.34
N MET A 93 13.56 -1.04 11.02
CA MET A 93 13.96 -2.25 10.31
C MET A 93 14.72 -1.87 9.04
N ILE A 94 15.58 -2.78 8.59
CA ILE A 94 16.41 -2.65 7.38
C ILE A 94 15.86 -3.65 6.35
N GLN A 95 15.52 -3.17 5.17
CA GLN A 95 14.92 -3.97 4.11
C GLN A 95 15.68 -3.87 2.80
N GLN A 96 15.57 -4.91 2.01
CA GLN A 96 15.92 -4.90 0.59
C GLN A 96 15.22 -3.70 -0.10
N TYR A 97 15.97 -2.96 -0.88
CA TYR A 97 15.40 -1.90 -1.72
C TYR A 97 14.76 -2.48 -2.99
N LEU A 98 13.58 -2.01 -3.31
CA LEU A 98 12.81 -2.38 -4.49
C LEU A 98 12.61 -1.11 -5.35
N PRO A 99 13.40 -0.94 -6.42
CA PRO A 99 13.56 0.37 -7.07
C PRO A 99 12.47 0.75 -8.07
N LYS A 100 11.73 -0.23 -8.59
CA LYS A 100 10.82 0.00 -9.72
C LYS A 100 9.40 0.37 -9.30
N ARG A 101 8.41 -0.17 -9.97
CA ARG A 101 7.00 0.22 -9.86
C ARG A 101 6.48 0.08 -8.42
N ASN A 102 5.60 0.99 -8.03
CA ASN A 102 4.96 1.05 -6.72
C ASN A 102 3.45 0.95 -6.89
N ILE A 103 2.90 -0.19 -6.50
CA ILE A 103 1.52 -0.58 -6.74
C ILE A 103 0.76 -0.61 -5.42
N ALA A 104 -0.52 -0.24 -5.48
CA ALA A 104 -1.48 -0.53 -4.43
C ALA A 104 -2.63 -1.34 -5.04
N TRP A 105 -2.89 -2.49 -4.47
CA TRP A 105 -4.04 -3.32 -4.75
C TRP A 105 -5.05 -3.12 -3.63
N ASP A 106 -6.18 -2.48 -3.92
CA ASP A 106 -7.27 -2.22 -2.97
C ASP A 106 -8.37 -3.25 -3.17
N SER A 107 -8.93 -3.82 -2.09
CA SER A 107 -9.94 -4.86 -2.16
C SER A 107 -10.99 -4.75 -1.07
N PHE A 108 -12.19 -5.22 -1.40
CA PHE A 108 -13.31 -5.31 -0.48
C PHE A 108 -13.82 -6.75 -0.38
N TRP A 109 -14.02 -7.21 0.85
CA TRP A 109 -14.37 -8.58 1.16
C TRP A 109 -15.65 -8.67 2.01
N TYR A 110 -16.43 -9.67 1.74
CA TYR A 110 -17.61 -9.98 2.54
C TYR A 110 -17.64 -11.47 2.87
N GLU A 111 -17.56 -11.81 4.17
CA GLU A 111 -17.63 -13.18 4.69
C GLU A 111 -16.67 -14.18 4.00
N GLY A 112 -15.46 -13.74 3.68
CA GLY A 112 -14.44 -14.54 3.02
C GLY A 112 -14.44 -14.52 1.49
N LYS A 113 -15.45 -13.89 0.88
CA LYS A 113 -15.54 -13.71 -0.58
C LYS A 113 -14.96 -12.37 -0.98
N LEU A 114 -14.14 -12.35 -2.02
CA LEU A 114 -13.72 -11.11 -2.69
C LEU A 114 -14.93 -10.54 -3.43
N ILE A 115 -15.33 -9.34 -3.06
CA ILE A 115 -16.45 -8.64 -3.72
C ILE A 115 -15.91 -7.78 -4.86
N SER A 116 -14.85 -7.05 -4.60
CA SER A 116 -14.24 -6.19 -5.63
C SER A 116 -12.79 -5.90 -5.32
N SER A 117 -12.00 -5.66 -6.37
CA SER A 117 -10.66 -5.12 -6.25
C SER A 117 -10.30 -4.23 -7.44
N PHE A 118 -9.28 -3.40 -7.23
CA PHE A 118 -8.65 -2.63 -8.30
C PHE A 118 -7.19 -2.38 -7.97
N THR A 119 -6.41 -2.21 -9.01
CA THR A 119 -4.98 -1.98 -8.92
C THR A 119 -4.62 -0.60 -9.43
N ARG A 120 -3.80 0.11 -8.70
CA ARG A 120 -3.28 1.41 -9.11
C ARG A 120 -1.78 1.50 -8.92
N GLU A 121 -1.11 2.07 -9.90
CA GLU A 121 0.29 2.46 -9.82
C GLU A 121 0.40 3.87 -9.24
N ARG A 122 1.32 4.07 -8.30
CA ARG A 122 1.67 5.36 -7.73
C ARG A 122 2.82 5.94 -8.52
N LEU A 123 2.56 6.97 -9.34
CA LEU A 123 3.54 7.53 -10.26
C LEU A 123 4.34 8.67 -9.64
N GLU A 124 3.67 9.54 -8.89
CA GLU A 124 4.31 10.71 -8.29
C GLU A 124 3.81 11.00 -6.88
N TYR A 125 4.67 11.61 -6.08
CA TYR A 125 4.35 12.13 -4.75
C TYR A 125 4.55 13.64 -4.69
N PRO A 126 3.69 14.38 -3.95
CA PRO A 126 3.85 15.82 -3.80
C PRO A 126 5.14 16.11 -3.03
N LEU A 127 5.88 17.13 -3.48
CA LEU A 127 7.10 17.58 -2.78
C LEU A 127 8.11 16.46 -2.50
N LYS A 128 8.19 15.44 -3.36
CA LYS A 128 9.09 14.28 -3.18
C LYS A 128 10.56 14.69 -3.01
N HIS A 129 10.96 15.82 -3.60
CA HIS A 129 12.33 16.34 -3.56
C HIS A 129 12.75 16.90 -2.19
N ILE A 130 11.80 17.20 -1.29
CA ILE A 130 12.09 17.65 0.07
C ILE A 130 11.91 16.55 1.13
N SER A 131 11.35 15.41 0.73
CA SER A 131 11.23 14.24 1.60
C SER A 131 12.47 13.37 1.50
N PRO A 132 13.16 13.05 2.61
CA PRO A 132 14.34 12.17 2.59
C PRO A 132 14.06 10.80 1.95
N SER A 133 12.85 10.29 2.09
CA SER A 133 12.42 9.02 1.49
C SER A 133 11.88 9.15 0.06
N GLY A 134 11.64 10.36 -0.43
CA GLY A 134 10.90 10.60 -1.67
C GLY A 134 9.40 10.24 -1.59
N ILE A 135 8.93 9.74 -0.44
CA ILE A 135 7.55 9.36 -0.20
C ILE A 135 6.92 10.35 0.77
N THR A 136 5.81 10.96 0.39
CA THR A 136 5.13 12.00 1.18
C THR A 136 3.66 11.65 1.47
N GLY A 137 3.39 10.36 1.67
CA GLY A 137 2.06 9.86 2.00
C GLY A 137 1.20 9.57 0.78
N THR A 138 0.25 10.44 0.45
CA THR A 138 -0.67 10.22 -0.67
C THR A 138 -0.03 10.63 -2.00
N PRO A 139 -0.06 9.80 -3.04
CA PRO A 139 0.49 10.16 -4.35
C PRO A 139 -0.26 11.33 -5.00
N THR A 140 0.49 12.15 -5.73
CA THR A 140 -0.05 13.23 -6.56
C THR A 140 -0.65 12.68 -7.84
N VAL A 141 0.01 11.69 -8.45
CA VAL A 141 -0.45 11.04 -9.67
C VAL A 141 -0.53 9.54 -9.44
N SER A 142 -1.67 8.97 -9.79
CA SER A 142 -1.89 7.52 -9.80
C SER A 142 -2.60 7.11 -11.08
N LYS A 143 -2.30 5.90 -11.56
CA LYS A 143 -2.87 5.30 -12.79
C LYS A 143 -3.51 3.96 -12.45
N ILE A 144 -4.73 3.70 -12.93
CA ILE A 144 -5.32 2.35 -12.88
C ILE A 144 -4.58 1.46 -13.88
N ILE A 145 -4.19 0.30 -13.41
CA ILE A 145 -3.58 -0.76 -14.22
C ILE A 145 -4.38 -2.05 -14.04
N VAL A 146 -4.32 -2.90 -15.04
CA VAL A 146 -4.83 -4.28 -15.02
C VAL A 146 -3.65 -5.23 -15.07
N ASP A 147 -3.51 -6.06 -14.04
CA ASP A 147 -2.39 -7.02 -13.93
C ASP A 147 -2.86 -8.26 -13.16
N GLU A 148 -3.04 -9.37 -13.88
CA GLU A 148 -3.52 -10.63 -13.30
C GLU A 148 -2.56 -11.20 -12.23
N ALA A 149 -1.26 -10.99 -12.39
CA ALA A 149 -0.28 -11.44 -11.39
C ALA A 149 -0.43 -10.65 -10.09
N VAL A 150 -0.62 -9.32 -10.18
CA VAL A 150 -0.88 -8.46 -9.02
C VAL A 150 -2.19 -8.85 -8.34
N ASN A 151 -3.27 -9.07 -9.10
CA ASN A 151 -4.56 -9.52 -8.57
C ASN A 151 -4.42 -10.85 -7.81
N SER A 152 -3.75 -11.82 -8.41
CA SER A 152 -3.50 -13.14 -7.81
C SER A 152 -2.67 -13.03 -6.52
N ILE A 153 -1.61 -12.23 -6.53
CA ILE A 153 -0.77 -12.00 -5.35
C ILE A 153 -1.56 -11.30 -4.26
N GLY A 154 -2.31 -10.25 -4.60
CA GLY A 154 -3.13 -9.49 -3.66
C GLY A 154 -4.16 -10.35 -2.94
N GLU A 155 -4.92 -11.15 -3.70
CA GLU A 155 -5.90 -12.08 -3.16
C GLU A 155 -5.26 -13.13 -2.23
N LYS A 156 -4.16 -13.74 -2.68
CA LYS A 156 -3.41 -14.73 -1.90
C LYS A 156 -2.82 -14.11 -0.63
N ALA A 157 -2.33 -12.88 -0.71
CA ALA A 157 -1.77 -12.15 0.43
C ALA A 157 -2.82 -11.93 1.52
N VAL A 158 -4.00 -11.42 1.17
CA VAL A 158 -5.10 -11.23 2.13
C VAL A 158 -5.51 -12.57 2.76
N LYS A 159 -5.72 -13.61 1.95
CA LYS A 159 -6.09 -14.95 2.44
C LYS A 159 -5.01 -15.62 3.32
N SER A 160 -3.76 -15.20 3.18
CA SER A 160 -2.66 -15.72 4.02
C SER A 160 -2.71 -15.20 5.45
N ILE A 161 -3.15 -13.95 5.64
CA ILE A 161 -3.25 -13.31 6.96
C ILE A 161 -4.63 -13.47 7.60
N ASP A 162 -5.69 -13.60 6.79
CA ASP A 162 -7.07 -13.79 7.25
C ASP A 162 -7.73 -14.93 6.47
N LYS A 163 -8.23 -15.94 7.19
CA LYS A 163 -8.91 -17.11 6.60
C LYS A 163 -10.33 -16.82 6.14
N LYS A 164 -10.95 -15.77 6.69
CA LYS A 164 -12.30 -15.32 6.33
C LYS A 164 -12.32 -13.80 6.25
N PRO A 165 -11.66 -13.21 5.24
CA PRO A 165 -11.55 -11.75 5.12
C PRO A 165 -12.92 -11.08 5.14
N HIS A 166 -13.01 -9.93 5.82
CA HIS A 166 -14.24 -9.17 5.96
C HIS A 166 -13.95 -7.69 6.07
N GLY A 167 -14.53 -6.89 5.18
CA GLY A 167 -14.27 -5.47 5.07
C GLY A 167 -13.17 -5.14 4.07
N ASN A 168 -12.44 -4.07 4.31
CA ASN A 168 -11.46 -3.54 3.37
C ASN A 168 -10.04 -4.01 3.69
N TYR A 169 -9.31 -4.39 2.64
CA TYR A 169 -7.88 -4.73 2.68
C TYR A 169 -7.16 -4.04 1.54
N ALA A 170 -5.97 -3.58 1.82
CA ALA A 170 -5.10 -3.00 0.82
C ALA A 170 -3.70 -3.62 0.90
N VAL A 171 -3.16 -4.00 -0.24
CA VAL A 171 -1.84 -4.62 -0.37
C VAL A 171 -0.93 -3.69 -1.15
N ASP A 172 0.19 -3.31 -0.54
CA ASP A 172 1.24 -2.55 -1.19
C ASP A 172 2.27 -3.50 -1.79
N LEU A 173 2.54 -3.34 -3.08
CA LEU A 173 3.51 -4.11 -3.81
C LEU A 173 4.57 -3.21 -4.44
N LYS A 174 5.77 -3.75 -4.53
CA LYS A 174 6.87 -3.13 -5.29
C LYS A 174 7.53 -4.14 -6.18
N GLU A 175 8.01 -3.66 -7.31
CA GLU A 175 8.74 -4.44 -8.30
C GLU A 175 10.25 -4.33 -8.07
N ASN A 176 10.96 -5.46 -8.19
CA ASN A 176 12.41 -5.50 -8.18
C ASN A 176 13.00 -5.20 -9.59
N ASP A 177 14.33 -5.24 -9.72
CA ASP A 177 15.00 -5.00 -11.00
C ASP A 177 14.66 -6.02 -12.09
N ASN A 178 14.28 -7.23 -11.70
CA ASN A 178 13.93 -8.32 -12.63
C ASN A 178 12.47 -8.30 -13.08
N GLY A 179 11.64 -7.43 -12.52
CA GLY A 179 10.20 -7.39 -12.80
C GLY A 179 9.36 -8.26 -11.86
N ASP A 180 9.93 -8.80 -10.79
CA ASP A 180 9.19 -9.62 -9.83
C ASP A 180 8.48 -8.75 -8.80
N TRP A 181 7.25 -9.12 -8.45
CA TRP A 181 6.44 -8.45 -7.45
C TRP A 181 6.74 -8.91 -6.02
N TYR A 182 6.90 -7.97 -5.12
CA TYR A 182 7.09 -8.17 -3.68
C TYR A 182 6.01 -7.45 -2.89
N VAL A 183 5.35 -8.15 -1.97
CA VAL A 183 4.44 -7.50 -1.02
C VAL A 183 5.28 -6.79 0.05
N THR A 184 5.02 -5.51 0.26
CA THR A 184 5.75 -4.67 1.22
C THR A 184 4.93 -4.32 2.46
N GLU A 185 3.58 -4.34 2.35
CA GLU A 185 2.66 -4.01 3.45
C GLU A 185 1.25 -4.54 3.12
N ILE A 186 0.49 -4.91 4.16
CA ILE A 186 -0.94 -5.14 4.07
C ILE A 186 -1.63 -4.27 5.13
N ASP A 187 -2.52 -3.42 4.68
CA ASP A 187 -3.39 -2.62 5.51
C ASP A 187 -4.77 -3.29 5.63
N SER A 188 -5.19 -3.59 6.86
CA SER A 188 -6.46 -4.25 7.14
C SER A 188 -7.45 -3.26 7.78
N GLY A 189 -8.69 -3.23 7.29
CA GLY A 189 -9.80 -2.48 7.89
C GLY A 189 -9.81 -0.97 7.62
N LYS A 190 -8.95 -0.47 6.75
CA LYS A 190 -8.94 0.94 6.33
C LYS A 190 -8.86 1.08 4.82
N PHE A 191 -9.44 2.13 4.29
CA PHE A 191 -9.27 2.51 2.89
C PHE A 191 -7.95 3.26 2.72
N HIS A 192 -7.25 3.02 1.63
CA HIS A 192 -6.20 3.94 1.20
C HIS A 192 -6.77 5.34 0.94
N THR A 193 -5.94 6.37 1.14
CA THR A 193 -6.37 7.77 1.09
C THR A 193 -7.01 8.19 -0.24
N THR A 194 -6.69 7.54 -1.35
CA THR A 194 -7.28 7.84 -2.66
C THR A 194 -8.44 6.93 -3.05
N THR A 195 -8.75 5.88 -2.30
CA THR A 195 -9.87 4.97 -2.59
C THR A 195 -11.21 5.70 -2.69
N PRO A 196 -11.55 6.68 -1.80
CA PRO A 196 -12.78 7.45 -1.94
C PRO A 196 -12.84 8.29 -3.24
N LEU A 197 -11.71 8.77 -3.73
CA LEU A 197 -11.66 9.52 -4.99
C LEU A 197 -11.97 8.62 -6.19
N TRP A 198 -11.39 7.41 -6.23
CA TRP A 198 -11.69 6.41 -7.26
C TRP A 198 -13.18 6.02 -7.24
N GLY A 199 -13.74 5.79 -6.06
CA GLY A 199 -15.16 5.52 -5.89
C GLY A 199 -16.05 6.67 -6.36
N TYR A 200 -15.70 7.91 -6.08
CA TYR A 200 -16.42 9.09 -6.57
C TYR A 200 -16.32 9.19 -8.10
N VAL A 201 -15.13 9.01 -8.66
CA VAL A 201 -14.91 9.03 -10.11
C VAL A 201 -15.74 7.97 -10.82
N SER A 202 -15.81 6.75 -10.29
CA SER A 202 -16.56 5.66 -10.90
C SER A 202 -18.04 6.00 -11.07
N THR A 203 -18.65 6.55 -10.03
CA THR A 203 -20.09 6.89 -10.05
C THR A 203 -20.39 8.20 -10.77
N LYS A 204 -19.59 9.24 -10.52
CA LYS A 204 -19.86 10.58 -11.06
C LYS A 204 -19.50 10.71 -12.54
N PHE A 205 -18.33 10.21 -12.94
CA PHE A 205 -17.76 10.44 -14.27
C PHE A 205 -17.87 9.21 -15.19
N LEU A 206 -17.62 8.02 -14.67
CA LEU A 206 -17.72 6.79 -15.47
C LEU A 206 -19.15 6.24 -15.52
N LYS A 207 -20.08 6.77 -14.72
CA LYS A 207 -21.49 6.35 -14.67
C LYS A 207 -21.67 4.88 -14.35
N GLN A 208 -20.71 4.29 -13.62
CA GLN A 208 -20.82 2.92 -13.12
C GLN A 208 -21.86 2.83 -12.00
N ASP A 209 -22.33 1.61 -11.74
CA ASP A 209 -23.23 1.35 -10.62
C ASP A 209 -22.61 1.82 -9.30
N PRO A 210 -23.39 2.41 -8.36
CA PRO A 210 -22.88 2.90 -7.07
C PRO A 210 -22.11 1.87 -6.25
N THR A 211 -22.30 0.56 -6.46
CA THR A 211 -21.54 -0.50 -5.78
C THR A 211 -20.06 -0.52 -6.15
N HIS A 212 -19.66 0.07 -7.29
CA HIS A 212 -18.25 0.29 -7.64
C HIS A 212 -17.55 1.35 -6.78
N ASN A 213 -18.31 2.11 -6.00
CA ASN A 213 -17.77 3.01 -4.98
C ASN A 213 -17.61 2.22 -3.67
N LEU A 214 -16.39 1.74 -3.38
CA LEU A 214 -16.12 0.90 -2.21
C LEU A 214 -16.57 1.51 -0.87
N PRO A 215 -16.34 2.80 -0.57
CA PRO A 215 -16.92 3.46 0.61
C PRO A 215 -18.45 3.44 0.66
N TYR A 216 -19.11 3.61 -0.48
CA TYR A 216 -20.58 3.51 -0.55
C TYR A 216 -21.04 2.07 -0.26
N LEU A 217 -20.45 1.09 -0.92
CA LEU A 217 -20.75 -0.33 -0.70
C LEU A 217 -20.52 -0.72 0.77
N TYR A 218 -19.40 -0.31 1.35
CA TYR A 218 -19.08 -0.52 2.76
C TYR A 218 -20.19 0.03 3.68
N THR A 219 -20.64 1.26 3.42
CA THR A 219 -21.68 1.93 4.21
C THR A 219 -23.01 1.19 4.09
N LYS A 220 -23.44 0.83 2.88
CA LYS A 220 -24.71 0.13 2.62
C LYS A 220 -24.77 -1.24 3.27
N LEU A 221 -23.67 -1.99 3.21
CA LEU A 221 -23.55 -3.27 3.91
C LEU A 221 -23.57 -3.09 5.43
N GLY A 222 -22.87 -2.08 5.95
CA GLY A 222 -22.85 -1.76 7.38
C GLY A 222 -24.21 -1.39 7.95
N LEU A 223 -25.02 -0.67 7.16
CA LEU A 223 -26.41 -0.33 7.50
C LEU A 223 -27.40 -1.47 7.30
N GLY A 224 -26.99 -2.57 6.64
CA GLY A 224 -27.87 -3.69 6.32
C GLY A 224 -28.82 -3.42 5.15
N GLU A 225 -28.56 -2.39 4.35
CA GLU A 225 -29.33 -2.08 3.14
C GLU A 225 -28.96 -2.99 1.97
N ILE A 226 -27.79 -3.57 1.98
CA ILE A 226 -27.35 -4.69 1.15
C ILE A 226 -27.00 -5.84 2.08
N LEU A 227 -27.55 -7.03 1.85
CA LEU A 227 -27.38 -8.18 2.74
C LEU A 227 -26.39 -9.22 2.19
N ASP A 228 -26.39 -9.43 0.87
CA ASP A 228 -25.52 -10.38 0.16
C ASP A 228 -25.01 -9.69 -1.12
N PRO A 229 -23.82 -9.08 -1.05
CA PRO A 229 -23.29 -8.34 -2.20
C PRO A 229 -22.84 -9.31 -3.28
N GLU A 230 -23.28 -9.07 -4.52
CA GLU A 230 -22.77 -9.77 -5.69
C GLU A 230 -21.30 -9.39 -5.94
N PRO A 231 -20.43 -10.35 -6.26
CA PRO A 231 -19.07 -10.07 -6.63
C PRO A 231 -18.98 -9.24 -7.91
N LEU A 232 -18.30 -8.11 -7.85
CA LEU A 232 -17.96 -7.28 -9.01
C LEU A 232 -16.69 -7.78 -9.72
N GLY A 233 -15.90 -8.61 -9.02
CA GLY A 233 -14.64 -9.13 -9.51
C GLY A 233 -13.45 -8.20 -9.29
N SER A 234 -12.37 -8.49 -10.02
CA SER A 234 -11.16 -7.67 -10.04
C SER A 234 -11.26 -6.58 -11.13
N ASP A 235 -10.39 -5.58 -11.01
CA ASP A 235 -10.22 -4.52 -12.02
C ASP A 235 -11.50 -3.73 -12.33
N ILE A 236 -12.21 -3.34 -11.25
CA ILE A 236 -13.51 -2.66 -11.35
C ILE A 236 -13.45 -1.26 -12.00
N TYR A 237 -12.28 -0.72 -12.25
CA TYR A 237 -12.08 0.56 -12.94
C TYR A 237 -11.32 0.37 -14.26
N PRO A 238 -11.60 1.19 -15.28
CA PRO A 238 -10.96 1.05 -16.60
C PRO A 238 -9.46 1.33 -16.52
N GLU A 239 -8.69 0.49 -17.21
CA GLU A 239 -7.25 0.65 -17.34
C GLU A 239 -6.89 2.00 -17.97
N GLY A 240 -5.74 2.54 -17.58
CA GLY A 240 -5.23 3.80 -18.10
C GLY A 240 -5.88 5.06 -17.53
N LEU A 241 -6.85 4.92 -16.62
CA LEU A 241 -7.44 6.06 -15.93
C LEU A 241 -6.45 6.63 -14.92
N HIS A 242 -6.19 7.93 -14.99
CA HIS A 242 -5.30 8.63 -14.06
C HIS A 242 -6.10 9.54 -13.14
N ILE A 243 -5.64 9.66 -11.90
CA ILE A 243 -5.99 10.77 -11.02
C ILE A 243 -4.75 11.64 -10.81
N LEU A 244 -4.88 12.91 -11.14
CA LEU A 244 -3.94 13.96 -10.76
C LEU A 244 -4.55 14.73 -9.59
N ARG A 245 -3.82 14.83 -8.50
CA ARG A 245 -4.21 15.54 -7.28
C ARG A 245 -3.06 16.42 -6.82
N HIS A 246 -3.25 17.73 -6.88
CA HIS A 246 -2.26 18.69 -6.45
C HIS A 246 -2.89 19.80 -5.61
N ILE A 247 -2.14 20.35 -4.68
CA ILE A 247 -2.63 21.40 -3.76
C ILE A 247 -3.10 22.62 -4.54
N ASP A 248 -2.38 23.01 -5.59
CA ASP A 248 -2.61 24.26 -6.33
C ASP A 248 -3.63 24.13 -7.47
N CYS A 249 -3.93 22.93 -7.94
CA CYS A 249 -4.81 22.72 -9.10
C CYS A 249 -6.02 21.81 -8.83
N GLY A 250 -6.21 21.39 -7.59
CA GLY A 250 -7.27 20.45 -7.23
C GLY A 250 -7.04 19.03 -7.73
N THR A 251 -8.12 18.27 -7.86
CA THR A 251 -8.06 16.88 -8.31
C THR A 251 -8.63 16.77 -9.71
N TRP A 252 -7.87 16.15 -10.60
CA TRP A 252 -8.24 15.91 -11.98
C TRP A 252 -8.22 14.42 -12.32
N ILE A 253 -9.12 14.00 -13.20
CA ILE A 253 -9.06 12.70 -13.86
C ILE A 253 -8.76 12.90 -15.35
N TYR A 254 -7.97 11.99 -15.91
CA TYR A 254 -7.68 12.01 -17.34
C TYR A 254 -7.30 10.60 -17.85
N ARG A 255 -7.40 10.43 -19.14
CA ARG A 255 -6.92 9.26 -19.90
C ARG A 255 -6.08 9.71 -21.09
N GLU A 256 -5.23 8.83 -21.57
CA GLU A 256 -4.36 9.10 -22.72
C GLU A 256 -5.14 9.36 -24.03
N ASP A 257 -6.40 8.93 -24.09
CA ASP A 257 -7.33 9.20 -25.21
C ASP A 257 -7.87 10.64 -25.24
N GLY A 258 -7.44 11.50 -24.31
CA GLY A 258 -7.83 12.90 -24.22
C GLY A 258 -8.98 13.21 -23.27
N PHE A 259 -9.59 12.21 -22.63
CA PHE A 259 -10.57 12.45 -21.56
C PHE A 259 -9.92 13.20 -20.41
N LYS A 260 -10.52 14.30 -19.96
CA LYS A 260 -10.04 15.12 -18.84
C LYS A 260 -11.18 15.86 -18.16
N GLU A 261 -11.33 15.66 -16.85
CA GLU A 261 -12.30 16.39 -16.04
C GLU A 261 -11.76 16.72 -14.63
N GLN A 262 -12.22 17.85 -14.07
CA GLN A 262 -11.91 18.23 -12.70
C GLN A 262 -12.89 17.53 -11.74
N VAL A 263 -12.37 16.89 -10.70
CA VAL A 263 -13.17 16.15 -9.71
C VAL A 263 -13.61 17.06 -8.57
N ILE A 264 -12.67 17.86 -8.05
CA ILE A 264 -12.85 18.79 -6.93
C ILE A 264 -12.01 20.03 -7.19
#